data_7208b5dd6f5afea379b7a6f6cb31bbb7
#
_entry.id   7208b5dd6f5afea379b7a6f6cb31bbb7
#
_cell.length_a   1.000
_cell.length_b   1.000
_cell.length_c   1.000
_cell.angle_alpha   90.00
_cell.angle_beta   90.00
_cell.angle_gamma   90.00
#
_symmetry.space_group_name_H-M   'P 1'
#
loop_
_entity.id
_entity.type
_entity.pdbx_description
1 polymer ?
#
loop_
_entity_poly.entity_id
_entity_poly.type
_entity_poly.pdbx_seq_one_letter_code
_entity_poly.pdbx_strand_id
1 'polypeptide(L)'
;MNKKGEHFVKEVTNHIKSKEAKDLVATELEFHLKQTKNMWMDKGLSEEVAEDKAVEQMGSPIKLGRELNKLHKPKVDWFLLILLVAAMGLGFLPVIAFGYMNDLLMDKVISVVLGIVTALGMMLIDYRKLERLGWLFYTIGVLILLMLYCFPNAGMLGEPIIKVGPIAIDRLMAVPFFFLAWASFFNNSRIKVMHLVALYLFSLYLFLIGAAFSVIFIYITMVFVMLWWSKLGKKKALIITIVPICLLIIGAYFSWPTVKGVYLDRFLGYLNPERDAQGAGFMYIRLKEVMSAAGWFGTYGDVKLIPNPDTDFVFASLTYYYGYVLALVLVLILSLFVVRLMFISYTINDRYGKLLLIGGMTLFVVQFLYNVGMILGLLPITAISLPFISYGLTPTVFHALLIGIVLSVYRRKDISVRKSA
;
A
#
# COMPACT_ATOMS: atom_id res chain seq x y z
N MET A 1 19.41 -36.94 11.79
CA MET A 1 19.45 -36.54 13.21
C MET A 1 19.02 -37.75 14.04
N ASN A 2 19.72 -38.10 15.10
CA ASN A 2 19.34 -39.22 15.95
C ASN A 2 18.27 -38.77 16.97
N LYS A 3 17.61 -39.67 17.68
CA LYS A 3 16.52 -39.39 18.65
C LYS A 3 16.84 -38.27 19.66
N LYS A 4 18.11 -38.08 20.07
CA LYS A 4 18.53 -37.06 21.05
C LYS A 4 18.47 -35.65 20.49
N GLY A 5 18.96 -35.40 19.26
CA GLY A 5 18.89 -34.11 18.63
C GLY A 5 17.45 -33.70 18.32
N GLU A 6 16.59 -34.63 17.87
CA GLU A 6 15.17 -34.37 17.67
C GLU A 6 14.44 -34.04 18.97
N HIS A 7 14.76 -34.77 20.05
CA HIS A 7 14.19 -34.49 21.38
C HIS A 7 14.57 -33.08 21.87
N PHE A 8 15.84 -32.68 21.72
CA PHE A 8 16.32 -31.35 22.09
C PHE A 8 15.58 -30.26 21.34
N VAL A 9 15.47 -30.36 20.00
CA VAL A 9 14.74 -29.38 19.18
C VAL A 9 13.28 -29.28 19.59
N LYS A 10 12.63 -30.42 19.84
CA LYS A 10 11.24 -30.47 20.31
C LYS A 10 11.07 -29.81 21.67
N GLU A 11 12.00 -30.06 22.60
CA GLU A 11 11.97 -29.44 23.93
C GLU A 11 12.16 -27.94 23.87
N VAL A 12 13.11 -27.44 23.09
CA VAL A 12 13.31 -25.99 22.87
C VAL A 12 12.05 -25.36 22.26
N THR A 13 11.49 -25.96 21.21
CA THR A 13 10.33 -25.42 20.49
C THR A 13 9.05 -25.47 21.33
N ASN A 14 8.91 -26.34 22.31
CA ASN A 14 7.77 -26.38 23.24
C ASN A 14 7.66 -25.09 24.08
N HIS A 15 8.78 -24.40 24.31
CA HIS A 15 8.82 -23.14 25.04
C HIS A 15 8.53 -21.91 24.17
N ILE A 16 8.34 -22.08 22.85
CA ILE A 16 8.03 -21.02 21.91
C ILE A 16 6.51 -20.97 21.67
N LYS A 17 5.91 -19.79 21.85
CA LYS A 17 4.45 -19.61 21.74
C LYS A 17 3.96 -19.47 20.29
N SER A 18 4.72 -18.78 19.44
CA SER A 18 4.34 -18.55 18.05
C SER A 18 4.63 -19.78 17.18
N LYS A 19 3.62 -20.29 16.44
CA LYS A 19 3.80 -21.41 15.51
C LYS A 19 4.85 -21.07 14.43
N GLU A 20 4.78 -19.87 13.87
CA GLU A 20 5.73 -19.41 12.84
C GLU A 20 7.18 -19.37 13.38
N ALA A 21 7.35 -18.94 14.63
CA ALA A 21 8.66 -18.91 15.30
C ALA A 21 9.14 -20.35 15.65
N LYS A 22 8.24 -21.26 16.00
CA LYS A 22 8.58 -22.67 16.24
C LYS A 22 9.22 -23.31 15.01
N ASP A 23 8.55 -23.18 13.86
CA ASP A 23 8.99 -23.81 12.62
C ASP A 23 10.36 -23.24 12.17
N LEU A 24 10.55 -21.92 12.36
CA LEU A 24 11.82 -21.26 12.05
C LEU A 24 12.94 -21.76 12.97
N VAL A 25 12.73 -21.68 14.28
CA VAL A 25 13.73 -22.05 15.29
C VAL A 25 14.06 -23.55 15.18
N ALA A 26 13.08 -24.41 14.89
CA ALA A 26 13.34 -25.83 14.65
C ALA A 26 14.34 -26.01 13.50
N THR A 27 14.09 -25.36 12.35
CA THR A 27 14.96 -25.47 11.17
C THR A 27 16.36 -24.91 11.45
N GLU A 28 16.47 -23.81 12.20
CA GLU A 28 17.75 -23.18 12.55
C GLU A 28 18.56 -24.07 13.52
N LEU A 29 17.91 -24.62 14.52
CA LEU A 29 18.52 -25.52 15.48
C LEU A 29 18.98 -26.84 14.84
N GLU A 30 18.16 -27.41 13.95
CA GLU A 30 18.53 -28.61 13.18
C GLU A 30 19.77 -28.35 12.32
N PHE A 31 19.83 -27.19 11.67
CA PHE A 31 21.01 -26.81 10.88
C PHE A 31 22.27 -26.66 11.75
N HIS A 32 22.17 -25.96 12.88
CA HIS A 32 23.31 -25.76 13.79
C HIS A 32 23.75 -27.07 14.45
N LEU A 33 22.83 -27.92 14.90
CA LEU A 33 23.17 -29.24 15.42
C LEU A 33 23.89 -30.09 14.37
N LYS A 34 23.41 -30.08 13.13
CA LYS A 34 24.07 -30.85 12.05
C LYS A 34 25.47 -30.32 11.76
N GLN A 35 25.64 -28.98 11.71
CA GLN A 35 26.94 -28.35 11.49
C GLN A 35 27.93 -28.66 12.63
N THR A 36 27.50 -28.54 13.87
CA THR A 36 28.32 -28.82 15.04
C THR A 36 28.68 -30.33 15.15
N LYS A 37 27.72 -31.19 14.85
CA LYS A 37 27.96 -32.63 14.76
C LYS A 37 29.04 -32.95 13.73
N ASN A 38 28.93 -32.42 12.49
CA ASN A 38 29.93 -32.65 11.46
C ASN A 38 31.32 -32.21 11.88
N MET A 39 31.42 -31.02 12.53
CA MET A 39 32.68 -30.48 13.05
C MET A 39 33.34 -31.47 14.09
N TRP A 40 32.54 -32.12 14.93
CA TRP A 40 33.06 -33.10 15.89
C TRP A 40 33.43 -34.44 15.23
N MET A 41 32.69 -34.83 14.19
CA MET A 41 33.04 -36.02 13.38
C MET A 41 34.37 -35.83 12.62
N ASP A 42 34.60 -34.61 12.06
CA ASP A 42 35.86 -34.27 11.39
C ASP A 42 37.07 -34.30 12.35
N LYS A 43 36.81 -34.14 13.66
CA LYS A 43 37.82 -34.32 14.73
C LYS A 43 38.02 -35.75 15.17
N GLY A 44 37.42 -36.73 14.48
CA GLY A 44 37.61 -38.16 14.70
C GLY A 44 36.67 -38.79 15.74
N LEU A 45 35.60 -38.10 16.17
CA LEU A 45 34.63 -38.69 17.09
C LEU A 45 33.59 -39.51 16.33
N SER A 46 33.10 -40.58 16.97
CA SER A 46 31.99 -41.38 16.43
C SER A 46 30.71 -40.53 16.31
N GLU A 47 29.81 -40.92 15.43
CA GLU A 47 28.57 -40.18 15.15
C GLU A 47 27.72 -39.93 16.39
N GLU A 48 27.59 -40.93 17.29
CA GLU A 48 26.82 -40.78 18.52
C GLU A 48 27.46 -39.81 19.52
N VAL A 49 28.77 -39.90 19.72
CA VAL A 49 29.51 -38.99 20.63
C VAL A 49 29.56 -37.58 20.08
N ALA A 50 29.66 -37.42 18.75
CA ALA A 50 29.61 -36.13 18.10
C ALA A 50 28.25 -35.44 18.28
N GLU A 51 27.16 -36.18 18.21
CA GLU A 51 25.80 -35.67 18.44
C GLU A 51 25.58 -35.28 19.91
N ASP A 52 26.03 -36.11 20.85
CA ASP A 52 25.96 -35.82 22.30
C ASP A 52 26.71 -34.51 22.61
N LYS A 53 27.91 -34.32 22.10
CA LYS A 53 28.68 -33.09 22.25
C LYS A 53 28.03 -31.87 21.57
N ALA A 54 27.38 -32.07 20.41
CA ALA A 54 26.68 -31.00 19.73
C ALA A 54 25.48 -30.53 20.56
N VAL A 55 24.72 -31.42 21.17
CA VAL A 55 23.60 -31.10 22.05
C VAL A 55 24.09 -30.42 23.35
N GLU A 56 25.14 -30.97 23.96
CA GLU A 56 25.75 -30.40 25.17
C GLU A 56 26.23 -28.96 24.96
N GLN A 57 26.83 -28.69 23.80
CA GLN A 57 27.30 -27.36 23.44
C GLN A 57 26.17 -26.33 23.23
N MET A 58 24.94 -26.77 22.91
CA MET A 58 23.76 -25.92 22.81
C MET A 58 23.21 -25.49 24.19
N GLY A 59 23.57 -26.19 25.27
CA GLY A 59 23.17 -25.87 26.63
C GLY A 59 21.76 -26.30 27.00
N SER A 60 21.13 -25.62 27.95
CA SER A 60 19.80 -25.98 28.46
C SER A 60 18.69 -25.67 27.46
N PRO A 61 17.88 -26.66 27.02
CA PRO A 61 16.79 -26.46 26.08
C PRO A 61 15.71 -25.52 26.61
N ILE A 62 15.43 -25.53 27.91
CA ILE A 62 14.43 -24.68 28.55
C ILE A 62 14.89 -23.21 28.52
N LYS A 63 16.14 -22.94 28.88
CA LYS A 63 16.69 -21.58 28.88
C LYS A 63 16.74 -21.04 27.46
N LEU A 64 17.27 -21.81 26.51
CA LEU A 64 17.36 -21.48 25.10
C LEU A 64 15.98 -21.20 24.51
N GLY A 65 15.00 -22.08 24.76
CA GLY A 65 13.62 -21.92 24.28
C GLY A 65 12.95 -20.64 24.79
N ARG A 66 13.15 -20.27 26.05
CA ARG A 66 12.63 -19.02 26.62
C ARG A 66 13.30 -17.79 26.01
N GLU A 67 14.60 -17.80 25.78
CA GLU A 67 15.35 -16.70 25.16
C GLU A 67 14.91 -16.53 23.69
N LEU A 68 14.84 -17.63 22.92
CA LEU A 68 14.38 -17.60 21.53
C LEU A 68 12.92 -17.15 21.41
N ASN A 69 12.03 -17.57 22.34
CA ASN A 69 10.65 -17.08 22.37
C ASN A 69 10.59 -15.55 22.60
N LYS A 70 11.51 -14.99 23.37
CA LYS A 70 11.60 -13.52 23.62
C LYS A 70 12.06 -12.78 22.38
N LEU A 71 13.04 -13.34 21.66
CA LEU A 71 13.59 -12.77 20.42
C LEU A 71 12.61 -12.84 19.25
N HIS A 72 11.92 -13.96 19.07
CA HIS A 72 11.05 -14.23 17.91
C HIS A 72 9.55 -13.99 18.20
N LYS A 73 9.23 -13.23 19.25
CA LYS A 73 7.84 -12.89 19.56
C LYS A 73 7.27 -11.95 18.49
N PRO A 74 6.10 -12.29 17.88
CA PRO A 74 5.41 -11.36 16.99
C PRO A 74 5.13 -10.01 17.66
N LYS A 75 5.50 -8.91 16.99
CA LYS A 75 5.32 -7.56 17.51
C LYS A 75 4.16 -6.87 16.80
N VAL A 76 3.37 -6.12 17.54
CA VAL A 76 2.27 -5.30 16.99
C VAL A 76 2.69 -3.84 17.08
N ASP A 77 2.49 -3.09 16.01
CA ASP A 77 2.71 -1.65 16.00
C ASP A 77 1.45 -0.93 16.49
N TRP A 78 1.36 -0.73 17.79
CA TRP A 78 0.23 -0.06 18.42
C TRP A 78 0.07 1.39 17.96
N PHE A 79 1.20 2.08 17.70
CA PHE A 79 1.15 3.47 17.24
C PHE A 79 0.48 3.58 15.87
N LEU A 80 0.84 2.69 14.93
CA LEU A 80 0.21 2.64 13.61
C LEU A 80 -1.27 2.28 13.69
N LEU A 81 -1.65 1.37 14.61
CA LEU A 81 -3.06 1.03 14.83
C LEU A 81 -3.86 2.20 15.42
N ILE A 82 -3.29 2.95 16.37
CA ILE A 82 -3.94 4.15 16.91
C ILE A 82 -4.14 5.20 15.82
N LEU A 83 -3.13 5.44 14.98
CA LEU A 83 -3.27 6.34 13.84
C LEU A 83 -4.35 5.87 12.87
N LEU A 84 -4.44 4.56 12.58
CA LEU A 84 -5.48 3.99 11.71
C LEU A 84 -6.87 4.26 12.27
N VAL A 85 -7.09 3.98 13.55
CA VAL A 85 -8.38 4.23 14.20
C VAL A 85 -8.70 5.72 14.23
N ALA A 86 -7.73 6.57 14.53
CA ALA A 86 -7.89 8.03 14.52
C ALA A 86 -8.27 8.56 13.12
N ALA A 87 -7.56 8.13 12.08
CA ALA A 87 -7.85 8.54 10.70
C ALA A 87 -9.23 8.06 10.24
N MET A 88 -9.58 6.79 10.52
CA MET A 88 -10.91 6.25 10.20
C MET A 88 -12.02 6.95 10.98
N GLY A 89 -11.75 7.32 12.25
CA GLY A 89 -12.69 8.11 13.07
C GLY A 89 -12.92 9.50 12.49
N LEU A 90 -11.88 10.20 12.07
CA LEU A 90 -11.99 11.50 11.39
C LEU A 90 -12.73 11.40 10.05
N GLY A 91 -12.72 10.24 9.41
CA GLY A 91 -13.50 9.96 8.20
C GLY A 91 -15.01 10.00 8.38
N PHE A 92 -15.54 10.09 9.61
CA PHE A 92 -16.98 10.34 9.87
C PHE A 92 -17.36 11.82 9.80
N LEU A 93 -16.38 12.72 9.95
CA LEU A 93 -16.67 14.17 9.98
C LEU A 93 -17.37 14.68 8.72
N PRO A 94 -17.07 14.22 7.48
CA PRO A 94 -17.83 14.63 6.30
C PRO A 94 -19.30 14.26 6.38
N VAL A 95 -19.62 13.06 6.87
CA VAL A 95 -21.00 12.58 6.99
C VAL A 95 -21.80 13.45 7.99
N ILE A 96 -21.15 13.85 9.08
CA ILE A 96 -21.75 14.72 10.11
C ILE A 96 -21.93 16.13 9.55
N ALA A 97 -20.94 16.67 8.83
CA ALA A 97 -20.97 18.02 8.27
C ALA A 97 -22.09 18.23 7.24
N PHE A 98 -22.34 17.21 6.41
CA PHE A 98 -23.32 17.32 5.32
C PHE A 98 -24.77 17.00 5.76
N GLY A 99 -25.01 16.58 7.01
CA GLY A 99 -26.35 16.28 7.51
C GLY A 99 -27.02 15.04 6.90
N TYR A 100 -26.30 14.24 6.12
CA TYR A 100 -26.81 13.00 5.52
C TYR A 100 -26.82 11.83 6.52
N MET A 101 -27.41 12.06 7.71
CA MET A 101 -27.22 11.20 8.88
C MET A 101 -27.72 9.76 8.72
N ASN A 102 -28.72 9.47 7.88
CA ASN A 102 -29.35 8.16 7.88
C ASN A 102 -28.76 7.16 6.88
N ASP A 103 -28.54 7.55 5.62
CA ASP A 103 -28.11 6.62 4.59
C ASP A 103 -26.58 6.52 4.48
N LEU A 104 -25.89 7.65 4.43
CA LEU A 104 -24.42 7.66 4.29
C LEU A 104 -23.67 7.24 5.56
N LEU A 105 -24.28 7.41 6.75
CA LEU A 105 -23.67 6.99 8.01
C LEU A 105 -23.50 5.47 8.06
N MET A 106 -24.55 4.72 7.69
CA MET A 106 -24.51 3.26 7.71
C MET A 106 -23.44 2.74 6.73
N ASP A 107 -23.37 3.28 5.52
CA ASP A 107 -22.37 2.90 4.53
C ASP A 107 -20.94 3.23 5.02
N LYS A 108 -20.76 4.36 5.72
CA LYS A 108 -19.45 4.70 6.31
C LYS A 108 -19.08 3.75 7.44
N VAL A 109 -20.03 3.39 8.31
CA VAL A 109 -19.79 2.38 9.37
C VAL A 109 -19.38 1.05 8.76
N ILE A 110 -20.11 0.57 7.75
CA ILE A 110 -19.78 -0.66 7.04
C ILE A 110 -18.38 -0.58 6.44
N SER A 111 -18.05 0.54 5.78
CA SER A 111 -16.72 0.75 5.16
C SER A 111 -15.59 0.73 6.20
N VAL A 112 -15.78 1.35 7.36
CA VAL A 112 -14.79 1.38 8.45
C VAL A 112 -14.64 -0.01 9.09
N VAL A 113 -15.74 -0.71 9.35
CA VAL A 113 -15.70 -2.08 9.90
C VAL A 113 -14.98 -3.02 8.94
N LEU A 114 -15.34 -2.99 7.65
CA LEU A 114 -14.66 -3.80 6.63
C LEU A 114 -13.19 -3.40 6.49
N GLY A 115 -12.86 -2.12 6.58
CA GLY A 115 -11.49 -1.63 6.59
C GLY A 115 -10.68 -2.19 7.76
N ILE A 116 -11.22 -2.12 8.99
CA ILE A 116 -10.56 -2.69 10.18
C ILE A 116 -10.37 -4.20 10.04
N VAL A 117 -11.41 -4.91 9.61
CA VAL A 117 -11.33 -6.36 9.37
C VAL A 117 -10.27 -6.70 8.32
N THR A 118 -10.21 -5.92 7.24
CA THR A 118 -9.19 -6.10 6.19
C THR A 118 -7.79 -5.85 6.73
N ALA A 119 -7.56 -4.76 7.47
CA ALA A 119 -6.25 -4.45 8.03
C ALA A 119 -5.78 -5.51 9.03
N LEU A 120 -6.66 -5.93 9.94
CA LEU A 120 -6.34 -6.97 10.92
C LEU A 120 -6.19 -8.35 10.27
N GLY A 121 -7.03 -8.69 9.30
CA GLY A 121 -6.93 -9.93 8.53
C GLY A 121 -5.60 -10.03 7.79
N MET A 122 -5.21 -8.97 7.08
CA MET A 122 -3.92 -8.89 6.40
C MET A 122 -2.73 -8.92 7.36
N MET A 123 -2.82 -8.31 8.55
CA MET A 123 -1.80 -8.39 9.59
C MET A 123 -1.55 -9.85 10.04
N LEU A 124 -2.60 -10.68 10.07
CA LEU A 124 -2.49 -12.08 10.46
C LEU A 124 -1.92 -12.97 9.35
N ILE A 125 -2.13 -12.62 8.08
CA ILE A 125 -1.59 -13.34 6.94
C ILE A 125 -0.07 -13.15 6.88
N ASP A 126 0.68 -14.23 6.62
CA ASP A 126 2.12 -14.13 6.38
C ASP A 126 2.39 -13.55 4.99
N TYR A 127 2.91 -12.32 4.97
CA TYR A 127 3.22 -11.59 3.73
C TYR A 127 4.17 -12.36 2.81
N ARG A 128 5.05 -13.23 3.34
CA ARG A 128 6.00 -14.03 2.54
C ARG A 128 5.31 -15.00 1.61
N LYS A 129 4.10 -15.48 1.99
CA LYS A 129 3.29 -16.34 1.12
C LYS A 129 2.79 -15.60 -0.11
N LEU A 130 2.58 -14.28 0.00
CA LEU A 130 2.12 -13.43 -1.11
C LEU A 130 3.18 -13.34 -2.22
N GLU A 131 4.47 -13.49 -1.90
CA GLU A 131 5.55 -13.46 -2.89
C GLU A 131 5.36 -14.52 -4.00
N ARG A 132 4.89 -15.71 -3.63
CA ARG A 132 4.68 -16.81 -4.59
C ARG A 132 3.49 -16.60 -5.51
N LEU A 133 2.58 -15.70 -5.14
CA LEU A 133 1.32 -15.43 -5.83
C LEU A 133 1.42 -14.23 -6.80
N GLY A 134 2.62 -13.75 -7.12
CA GLY A 134 2.81 -12.56 -7.95
C GLY A 134 2.10 -12.63 -9.30
N TRP A 135 2.16 -13.77 -10.01
CA TRP A 135 1.45 -13.97 -11.26
C TRP A 135 -0.07 -13.98 -11.10
N LEU A 136 -0.58 -14.59 -10.03
CA LEU A 136 -2.00 -14.56 -9.71
C LEU A 136 -2.49 -13.13 -9.49
N PHE A 137 -1.76 -12.33 -8.71
CA PHE A 137 -2.12 -10.93 -8.48
C PHE A 137 -2.08 -10.11 -9.77
N TYR A 138 -1.07 -10.31 -10.61
CA TYR A 138 -1.01 -9.62 -11.90
C TYR A 138 -2.22 -9.97 -12.77
N THR A 139 -2.58 -11.26 -12.86
CA THR A 139 -3.74 -11.73 -13.63
C THR A 139 -5.05 -11.15 -13.08
N ILE A 140 -5.23 -11.10 -11.76
CA ILE A 140 -6.42 -10.48 -11.15
C ILE A 140 -6.50 -8.99 -11.50
N GLY A 141 -5.39 -8.24 -11.39
CA GLY A 141 -5.35 -6.82 -11.78
C GLY A 141 -5.73 -6.60 -13.24
N VAL A 142 -5.21 -7.43 -14.15
CA VAL A 142 -5.56 -7.40 -15.58
C VAL A 142 -7.04 -7.72 -15.79
N LEU A 143 -7.57 -8.77 -15.13
CA LEU A 143 -8.97 -9.15 -15.25
C LEU A 143 -9.92 -8.04 -14.76
N ILE A 144 -9.60 -7.36 -13.66
CA ILE A 144 -10.39 -6.21 -13.18
C ILE A 144 -10.45 -5.13 -14.27
N LEU A 145 -9.31 -4.77 -14.88
CA LEU A 145 -9.27 -3.74 -15.92
C LEU A 145 -10.02 -4.18 -17.19
N LEU A 146 -9.89 -5.45 -17.60
CA LEU A 146 -10.62 -5.98 -18.74
C LEU A 146 -12.14 -6.06 -18.49
N MET A 147 -12.56 -6.46 -17.27
CA MET A 147 -13.98 -6.45 -16.91
C MET A 147 -14.56 -5.04 -16.94
N LEU A 148 -13.83 -4.04 -16.44
CA LEU A 148 -14.25 -2.64 -16.49
C LEU A 148 -14.32 -2.11 -17.92
N TYR A 149 -13.52 -2.62 -18.82
CA TYR A 149 -13.56 -2.25 -20.23
C TYR A 149 -14.70 -2.94 -20.98
N CYS A 150 -14.91 -4.25 -20.78
CA CYS A 150 -15.86 -5.05 -21.56
C CYS A 150 -17.29 -4.99 -21.00
N PHE A 151 -17.48 -4.84 -19.69
CA PHE A 151 -18.76 -5.02 -19.01
C PHE A 151 -19.10 -3.92 -18.00
N PRO A 152 -18.91 -2.63 -18.32
CA PRO A 152 -19.31 -1.59 -17.39
C PRO A 152 -20.84 -1.57 -17.30
N ASN A 153 -21.40 -1.54 -16.08
CA ASN A 153 -22.84 -1.47 -15.87
C ASN A 153 -23.29 -0.11 -15.30
N ALA A 154 -22.34 0.75 -14.97
CA ALA A 154 -22.57 2.11 -14.52
C ALA A 154 -21.40 3.02 -14.93
N GLY A 155 -21.61 4.33 -14.86
CA GLY A 155 -20.59 5.33 -15.09
C GLY A 155 -20.59 6.36 -13.97
N MET A 156 -19.42 6.81 -13.53
CA MET A 156 -19.27 7.89 -12.58
C MET A 156 -18.27 8.89 -13.14
N LEU A 157 -18.70 10.13 -13.35
CA LEU A 157 -17.86 11.21 -13.92
C LEU A 157 -17.17 10.85 -15.26
N GLY A 158 -17.85 10.03 -16.10
CA GLY A 158 -17.30 9.57 -17.37
C GLY A 158 -16.38 8.36 -17.29
N GLU A 159 -16.11 7.85 -16.08
CA GLU A 159 -15.36 6.62 -15.90
C GLU A 159 -16.28 5.40 -15.78
N PRO A 160 -15.97 4.30 -16.48
CA PRO A 160 -16.74 3.05 -16.34
C PRO A 160 -16.47 2.43 -14.97
N ILE A 161 -17.56 2.05 -14.30
CA ILE A 161 -17.54 1.30 -13.04
C ILE A 161 -18.44 0.07 -13.15
N ILE A 162 -18.16 -0.92 -12.32
CA ILE A 162 -19.05 -2.07 -12.13
C ILE A 162 -19.63 -1.98 -10.72
N LYS A 163 -20.95 -1.80 -10.63
CA LYS A 163 -21.67 -1.82 -9.36
C LYS A 163 -22.21 -3.22 -9.10
N VAL A 164 -21.85 -3.77 -7.93
CA VAL A 164 -22.36 -5.03 -7.41
C VAL A 164 -22.89 -4.76 -5.99
N GLY A 165 -24.19 -4.47 -5.89
CA GLY A 165 -24.77 -4.00 -4.63
C GLY A 165 -24.15 -2.68 -4.16
N PRO A 166 -23.65 -2.59 -2.91
CA PRO A 166 -23.01 -1.39 -2.38
C PRO A 166 -21.55 -1.22 -2.86
N ILE A 167 -20.99 -2.23 -3.54
CA ILE A 167 -19.59 -2.22 -3.98
C ILE A 167 -19.51 -1.62 -5.37
N ALA A 168 -18.74 -0.55 -5.51
CA ALA A 168 -18.36 0.02 -6.79
C ALA A 168 -16.91 -0.39 -7.12
N ILE A 169 -16.76 -1.22 -8.14
CA ILE A 169 -15.45 -1.62 -8.65
C ILE A 169 -15.02 -0.58 -9.68
N ASP A 170 -13.94 0.09 -9.41
CA ASP A 170 -13.28 1.05 -10.27
C ASP A 170 -11.84 0.62 -10.62
N ARG A 171 -11.13 1.41 -11.39
CA ARG A 171 -9.75 1.10 -11.79
C ARG A 171 -8.76 1.15 -10.63
N LEU A 172 -9.03 1.93 -9.59
CA LEU A 172 -8.17 2.01 -8.42
C LEU A 172 -8.09 0.65 -7.70
N MET A 173 -9.16 -0.16 -7.77
CA MET A 173 -9.16 -1.52 -7.21
C MET A 173 -8.14 -2.48 -7.86
N ALA A 174 -7.69 -2.22 -9.08
CA ALA A 174 -6.64 -3.03 -9.69
C ALA A 174 -5.23 -2.72 -9.13
N VAL A 175 -5.01 -1.51 -8.60
CA VAL A 175 -3.70 -1.06 -8.12
C VAL A 175 -3.13 -1.92 -6.99
N PRO A 176 -3.88 -2.33 -5.94
CA PRO A 176 -3.36 -3.23 -4.90
C PRO A 176 -2.84 -4.56 -5.43
N PHE A 177 -3.51 -5.11 -6.44
CA PHE A 177 -3.09 -6.38 -7.05
C PHE A 177 -1.81 -6.19 -7.86
N PHE A 178 -1.72 -5.14 -8.66
CA PHE A 178 -0.46 -4.81 -9.34
C PHE A 178 0.67 -4.48 -8.37
N PHE A 179 0.39 -3.80 -7.27
CA PHE A 179 1.37 -3.54 -6.21
C PHE A 179 1.98 -4.84 -5.65
N LEU A 180 1.15 -5.82 -5.29
CA LEU A 180 1.60 -7.13 -4.81
C LEU A 180 2.36 -7.90 -5.89
N ALA A 181 1.89 -7.84 -7.14
CA ALA A 181 2.54 -8.46 -8.27
C ALA A 181 3.94 -7.87 -8.51
N TRP A 182 4.07 -6.55 -8.56
CA TRP A 182 5.35 -5.87 -8.78
C TRP A 182 6.33 -6.10 -7.63
N ALA A 183 5.85 -6.14 -6.37
CA ALA A 183 6.70 -6.49 -5.25
C ALA A 183 7.32 -7.89 -5.43
N SER A 184 6.53 -8.87 -5.87
CA SER A 184 6.99 -10.21 -6.19
C SER A 184 7.97 -10.24 -7.36
N PHE A 185 7.62 -9.60 -8.47
CA PHE A 185 8.44 -9.60 -9.68
C PHE A 185 9.79 -8.92 -9.47
N PHE A 186 9.84 -7.80 -8.77
CA PHE A 186 11.08 -7.09 -8.46
C PHE A 186 11.96 -7.80 -7.44
N ASN A 187 11.40 -8.70 -6.63
CA ASN A 187 12.19 -9.55 -5.75
C ASN A 187 12.73 -10.80 -6.46
N ASN A 188 12.13 -11.22 -7.57
CA ASN A 188 12.53 -12.41 -8.31
C ASN A 188 13.58 -12.10 -9.38
N SER A 189 14.84 -12.49 -9.13
CA SER A 189 15.95 -12.26 -10.06
C SER A 189 15.92 -13.12 -11.34
N ARG A 190 15.03 -14.13 -11.41
CA ARG A 190 14.91 -15.03 -12.57
C ARG A 190 14.14 -14.42 -13.74
N ILE A 191 13.31 -13.40 -13.47
CA ILE A 191 12.50 -12.75 -14.52
C ILE A 191 13.40 -11.84 -15.35
N LYS A 192 13.41 -12.04 -16.67
CA LYS A 192 14.19 -11.21 -17.60
C LYS A 192 13.58 -9.80 -17.69
N VAL A 193 14.42 -8.78 -17.83
CA VAL A 193 14.00 -7.38 -17.93
C VAL A 193 12.98 -7.15 -19.04
N MET A 194 13.15 -7.82 -20.21
CA MET A 194 12.23 -7.74 -21.32
C MET A 194 10.78 -8.12 -20.93
N HIS A 195 10.63 -9.18 -20.12
CA HIS A 195 9.29 -9.57 -19.62
C HIS A 195 8.70 -8.51 -18.67
N LEU A 196 9.53 -7.92 -17.79
CA LEU A 196 9.08 -6.85 -16.91
C LEU A 196 8.62 -5.61 -17.69
N VAL A 197 9.36 -5.23 -18.73
CA VAL A 197 8.97 -4.13 -19.63
C VAL A 197 7.67 -4.45 -20.35
N ALA A 198 7.52 -5.67 -20.90
CA ALA A 198 6.31 -6.09 -21.60
C ALA A 198 5.07 -6.09 -20.67
N LEU A 199 5.21 -6.64 -19.44
CA LEU A 199 4.15 -6.63 -18.44
C LEU A 199 3.77 -5.20 -18.03
N TYR A 200 4.79 -4.32 -17.85
CA TYR A 200 4.54 -2.92 -17.50
C TYR A 200 3.80 -2.18 -18.61
N LEU A 201 4.25 -2.33 -19.85
CA LEU A 201 3.60 -1.72 -21.02
C LEU A 201 2.18 -2.23 -21.21
N PHE A 202 1.96 -3.52 -21.01
CA PHE A 202 0.63 -4.12 -21.15
C PHE A 202 -0.35 -3.60 -20.10
N SER A 203 0.04 -3.60 -18.82
CA SER A 203 -0.80 -3.06 -17.75
C SER A 203 -1.03 -1.55 -17.89
N LEU A 204 0.00 -0.80 -18.31
CA LEU A 204 -0.11 0.63 -18.56
C LEU A 204 -1.07 0.93 -19.73
N TYR A 205 -1.01 0.14 -20.80
CA TYR A 205 -1.95 0.22 -21.95
C TYR A 205 -3.40 0.02 -21.48
N LEU A 206 -3.66 -0.97 -20.62
CA LEU A 206 -5.02 -1.21 -20.09
C LEU A 206 -5.53 -0.02 -19.24
N PHE A 207 -4.68 0.63 -18.47
CA PHE A 207 -5.05 1.85 -17.76
C PHE A 207 -5.31 3.03 -18.71
N LEU A 208 -4.53 3.15 -19.80
CA LEU A 208 -4.65 4.24 -20.77
C LEU A 208 -5.95 4.17 -21.59
N ILE A 209 -6.42 2.99 -21.97
CA ILE A 209 -7.69 2.82 -22.72
C ILE A 209 -8.83 3.52 -22.00
N GLY A 210 -8.80 3.56 -20.70
CA GLY A 210 -9.84 4.17 -19.90
C GLY A 210 -9.64 5.63 -19.51
N ALA A 211 -8.54 6.26 -19.92
CA ALA A 211 -8.22 7.67 -19.67
C ALA A 211 -8.25 8.10 -18.18
N ALA A 212 -8.05 7.17 -17.23
CA ALA A 212 -8.00 7.44 -15.78
C ALA A 212 -6.62 7.98 -15.36
N PHE A 213 -6.32 9.23 -15.69
CA PHE A 213 -4.98 9.83 -15.51
C PHE A 213 -4.49 9.80 -14.06
N SER A 214 -5.37 10.01 -13.09
CA SER A 214 -5.04 9.94 -11.67
C SER A 214 -4.52 8.57 -11.27
N VAL A 215 -5.21 7.50 -11.69
CA VAL A 215 -4.80 6.13 -11.39
C VAL A 215 -3.52 5.75 -12.14
N ILE A 216 -3.37 6.20 -13.40
CA ILE A 216 -2.15 6.03 -14.19
C ILE A 216 -0.96 6.67 -13.47
N PHE A 217 -1.11 7.90 -12.99
CA PHE A 217 -0.07 8.63 -12.25
C PHE A 217 0.33 7.87 -10.97
N ILE A 218 -0.64 7.41 -10.18
CA ILE A 218 -0.42 6.61 -8.97
C ILE A 218 0.34 5.32 -9.33
N TYR A 219 -0.10 4.61 -10.38
CA TYR A 219 0.48 3.36 -10.82
C TYR A 219 1.94 3.53 -11.31
N ILE A 220 2.19 4.51 -12.17
CA ILE A 220 3.54 4.81 -12.69
C ILE A 220 4.48 5.16 -11.54
N THR A 221 4.05 6.04 -10.63
CA THR A 221 4.88 6.46 -9.49
C THR A 221 5.19 5.29 -8.57
N MET A 222 4.21 4.44 -8.28
CA MET A 222 4.40 3.23 -7.48
C MET A 222 5.44 2.30 -8.12
N VAL A 223 5.28 1.95 -9.40
CA VAL A 223 6.20 1.05 -10.10
C VAL A 223 7.60 1.64 -10.15
N PHE A 224 7.74 2.94 -10.45
CA PHE A 224 9.02 3.64 -10.50
C PHE A 224 9.75 3.59 -9.16
N VAL A 225 9.08 3.95 -8.07
CA VAL A 225 9.70 3.96 -6.73
C VAL A 225 10.09 2.53 -6.31
N MET A 226 9.20 1.55 -6.49
CA MET A 226 9.52 0.15 -6.17
C MET A 226 10.68 -0.39 -6.99
N LEU A 227 10.76 -0.03 -8.27
CA LEU A 227 11.83 -0.42 -9.17
C LEU A 227 13.18 0.13 -8.71
N TRP A 228 13.24 1.36 -8.23
CA TRP A 228 14.45 2.00 -7.73
C TRP A 228 15.05 1.27 -6.52
N TRP A 229 14.19 0.67 -5.71
CA TRP A 229 14.59 -0.13 -4.52
C TRP A 229 14.71 -1.64 -4.81
N SER A 230 14.49 -2.06 -6.05
CA SER A 230 14.59 -3.46 -6.47
C SER A 230 16.05 -3.97 -6.54
N LYS A 231 16.20 -5.29 -6.71
CA LYS A 231 17.50 -5.93 -7.00
C LYS A 231 17.99 -5.69 -8.43
N LEU A 232 17.16 -5.17 -9.28
CA LEU A 232 17.48 -4.89 -10.67
C LEU A 232 18.50 -3.75 -10.69
N GLY A 233 19.71 -3.97 -11.13
CA GLY A 233 20.76 -2.95 -11.17
C GLY A 233 20.26 -1.64 -11.83
N LYS A 234 20.82 -0.49 -11.46
CA LYS A 234 20.40 0.85 -11.90
C LYS A 234 20.21 0.98 -13.43
N LYS A 235 21.03 0.33 -14.24
CA LYS A 235 20.89 0.31 -15.71
C LYS A 235 19.58 -0.34 -16.17
N LYS A 236 19.18 -1.46 -15.54
CA LYS A 236 17.93 -2.16 -15.86
C LYS A 236 16.71 -1.36 -15.39
N ALA A 237 16.80 -0.74 -14.20
CA ALA A 237 15.78 0.17 -13.70
C ALA A 237 15.56 1.35 -14.65
N LEU A 238 16.64 1.94 -15.16
CA LEU A 238 16.57 3.03 -16.13
C LEU A 238 15.85 2.61 -17.42
N ILE A 239 16.13 1.43 -17.97
CA ILE A 239 15.48 0.92 -19.19
C ILE A 239 13.98 0.73 -18.96
N ILE A 240 13.59 0.09 -17.85
CA ILE A 240 12.18 -0.15 -17.50
C ILE A 240 11.43 1.17 -17.30
N THR A 241 12.09 2.24 -16.90
CA THR A 241 11.49 3.57 -16.71
C THR A 241 11.44 4.35 -18.02
N ILE A 242 12.56 4.44 -18.75
CA ILE A 242 12.65 5.31 -19.93
C ILE A 242 11.83 4.78 -21.10
N VAL A 243 11.84 3.47 -21.37
CA VAL A 243 11.12 2.92 -22.51
C VAL A 243 9.62 3.24 -22.48
N PRO A 244 8.88 2.98 -21.38
CA PRO A 244 7.47 3.36 -21.31
C PRO A 244 7.23 4.87 -21.39
N ILE A 245 8.08 5.69 -20.77
CA ILE A 245 7.97 7.15 -20.85
C ILE A 245 8.13 7.63 -22.30
N CYS A 246 9.12 7.13 -23.02
CA CYS A 246 9.31 7.46 -24.45
C CYS A 246 8.09 7.03 -25.28
N LEU A 247 7.56 5.82 -25.04
CA LEU A 247 6.36 5.35 -25.75
C LEU A 247 5.12 6.17 -25.41
N LEU A 248 4.96 6.61 -24.15
CA LEU A 248 3.89 7.53 -23.74
C LEU A 248 4.01 8.88 -24.45
N ILE A 249 5.23 9.45 -24.53
CA ILE A 249 5.47 10.72 -25.23
C ILE A 249 5.17 10.59 -26.72
N ILE A 250 5.61 9.48 -27.36
CA ILE A 250 5.32 9.19 -28.76
C ILE A 250 3.81 9.03 -28.98
N GLY A 251 3.14 8.24 -28.15
CA GLY A 251 1.67 8.07 -28.19
C GLY A 251 0.92 9.37 -28.00
N ALA A 252 1.35 10.20 -27.04
CA ALA A 252 0.78 11.53 -26.81
C ALA A 252 0.97 12.45 -28.02
N TYR A 253 2.14 12.40 -28.65
CA TYR A 253 2.42 13.19 -29.87
C TYR A 253 1.46 12.82 -31.01
N PHE A 254 1.27 11.54 -31.29
CA PHE A 254 0.32 11.10 -32.33
C PHE A 254 -1.15 11.33 -31.99
N SER A 255 -1.52 11.27 -30.72
CA SER A 255 -2.88 11.53 -30.24
C SER A 255 -3.17 13.04 -30.07
N TRP A 256 -2.15 13.89 -30.05
CA TRP A 256 -2.26 15.33 -29.78
C TRP A 256 -3.29 16.06 -30.65
N PRO A 257 -3.37 15.85 -31.98
CA PRO A 257 -4.37 16.53 -32.80
C PRO A 257 -5.81 16.26 -32.35
N THR A 258 -6.07 15.06 -31.81
CA THR A 258 -7.42 14.62 -31.41
C THR A 258 -7.80 15.10 -30.00
N VAL A 259 -6.83 15.16 -29.10
CA VAL A 259 -7.10 15.38 -27.67
C VAL A 259 -6.65 16.73 -27.14
N LYS A 260 -5.93 17.50 -27.96
CA LYS A 260 -5.32 18.79 -27.55
C LYS A 260 -6.31 19.78 -26.91
N GLY A 261 -7.54 19.87 -27.43
CA GLY A 261 -8.54 20.77 -26.90
C GLY A 261 -8.80 20.51 -25.42
N VAL A 262 -9.18 19.30 -25.08
CA VAL A 262 -9.54 18.90 -23.71
C VAL A 262 -8.36 19.06 -22.73
N TYR A 263 -7.15 18.63 -23.12
CA TYR A 263 -6.00 18.70 -22.23
C TYR A 263 -5.45 20.11 -22.13
N LEU A 264 -5.44 20.86 -23.23
CA LEU A 264 -5.00 22.24 -23.23
C LEU A 264 -5.92 23.10 -22.37
N ASP A 265 -7.24 22.92 -22.50
CA ASP A 265 -8.23 23.65 -21.71
C ASP A 265 -8.08 23.35 -20.20
N ARG A 266 -7.90 22.07 -19.83
CA ARG A 266 -7.63 21.70 -18.42
C ARG A 266 -6.33 22.29 -17.90
N PHE A 267 -5.27 22.28 -18.71
CA PHE A 267 -3.97 22.85 -18.33
C PHE A 267 -4.02 24.38 -18.24
N LEU A 268 -4.68 25.04 -19.19
CA LEU A 268 -4.88 26.49 -19.16
C LEU A 268 -5.80 26.91 -18.01
N GLY A 269 -6.84 26.12 -17.72
CA GLY A 269 -7.72 26.34 -16.57
C GLY A 269 -6.96 26.23 -15.23
N TYR A 270 -5.94 25.38 -15.15
CA TYR A 270 -5.05 25.31 -13.99
C TYR A 270 -4.13 26.55 -13.91
N LEU A 271 -3.50 26.93 -15.01
CA LEU A 271 -2.55 28.08 -15.03
C LEU A 271 -3.23 29.44 -14.87
N ASN A 272 -4.39 29.62 -15.48
CA ASN A 272 -5.15 30.85 -15.43
C ASN A 272 -6.66 30.55 -15.33
N PRO A 273 -7.16 30.25 -14.13
CA PRO A 273 -8.56 29.89 -13.92
C PRO A 273 -9.56 30.99 -14.36
N GLU A 274 -9.16 32.24 -14.25
CA GLU A 274 -10.03 33.40 -14.58
C GLU A 274 -10.32 33.52 -16.09
N ARG A 275 -9.46 32.95 -16.93
CA ARG A 275 -9.64 32.94 -18.39
C ARG A 275 -10.91 32.19 -18.83
N ASP A 276 -11.26 31.11 -18.12
CA ASP A 276 -12.44 30.29 -18.37
C ASP A 276 -13.15 29.97 -17.07
N ALA A 277 -13.64 31.00 -16.40
CA ALA A 277 -14.21 30.90 -15.05
C ALA A 277 -15.47 30.06 -14.96
N GLN A 278 -16.17 29.81 -16.06
CA GLN A 278 -17.38 28.98 -16.11
C GLN A 278 -17.11 27.56 -16.68
N GLY A 279 -15.92 27.31 -17.25
CA GLY A 279 -15.48 26.03 -17.79
C GLY A 279 -14.35 25.41 -16.98
N ALA A 280 -13.19 25.24 -17.61
CA ALA A 280 -12.04 24.54 -17.02
C ALA A 280 -11.48 25.20 -15.75
N GLY A 281 -11.65 26.53 -15.57
CA GLY A 281 -11.23 27.28 -14.39
C GLY A 281 -12.20 27.25 -13.22
N PHE A 282 -13.46 26.85 -13.42
CA PHE A 282 -14.54 26.95 -12.43
C PHE A 282 -14.16 26.31 -11.08
N MET A 283 -13.69 25.08 -11.10
CA MET A 283 -13.37 24.36 -9.87
C MET A 283 -12.21 24.97 -9.08
N TYR A 284 -11.21 25.54 -9.75
CA TYR A 284 -10.07 26.19 -9.09
C TYR A 284 -10.52 27.47 -8.37
N ILE A 285 -11.36 28.28 -9.03
CA ILE A 285 -11.94 29.49 -8.43
C ILE A 285 -12.81 29.09 -7.24
N ARG A 286 -13.66 28.08 -7.41
CA ARG A 286 -14.57 27.62 -6.37
C ARG A 286 -13.85 27.08 -5.14
N LEU A 287 -12.81 26.27 -5.32
CA LEU A 287 -11.98 25.79 -4.21
C LEU A 287 -11.28 26.94 -3.48
N LYS A 288 -10.76 27.93 -4.22
CA LYS A 288 -10.13 29.11 -3.64
C LYS A 288 -11.13 29.92 -2.79
N GLU A 289 -12.35 30.12 -3.28
CA GLU A 289 -13.42 30.78 -2.52
C GLU A 289 -13.75 30.03 -1.23
N VAL A 290 -13.97 28.71 -1.31
CA VAL A 290 -14.32 27.88 -0.16
C VAL A 290 -13.19 27.88 0.87
N MET A 291 -11.95 27.71 0.42
CA MET A 291 -10.81 27.75 1.33
C MET A 291 -10.66 29.12 1.99
N SER A 292 -10.82 30.22 1.25
CA SER A 292 -10.71 31.58 1.83
C SER A 292 -11.81 31.92 2.83
N ALA A 293 -13.00 31.31 2.68
CA ALA A 293 -14.13 31.50 3.57
C ALA A 293 -14.09 30.64 4.86
N ALA A 294 -13.22 29.65 4.94
CA ALA A 294 -13.22 28.64 6.00
C ALA A 294 -12.92 29.18 7.40
N GLY A 295 -12.06 30.19 7.54
CA GLY A 295 -11.62 30.70 8.86
C GLY A 295 -10.85 29.66 9.69
N TRP A 296 -10.47 30.02 10.92
CA TRP A 296 -9.72 29.13 11.81
C TRP A 296 -10.56 27.99 12.41
N PHE A 297 -11.86 28.25 12.71
CA PHE A 297 -12.76 27.30 13.41
C PHE A 297 -13.95 26.88 12.55
N GLY A 298 -13.92 27.21 11.25
CA GLY A 298 -14.96 26.86 10.32
C GLY A 298 -16.06 27.89 10.17
N THR A 299 -16.95 27.62 9.24
CA THR A 299 -18.06 28.48 8.86
C THR A 299 -19.35 27.68 8.76
N TYR A 300 -20.43 28.20 9.35
CA TYR A 300 -21.76 27.61 9.22
C TYR A 300 -22.44 28.19 7.99
N GLY A 301 -22.47 27.45 6.90
CA GLY A 301 -23.16 27.83 5.68
C GLY A 301 -23.22 26.66 4.70
N ASP A 302 -24.19 26.74 3.78
CA ASP A 302 -24.29 25.73 2.72
C ASP A 302 -23.08 25.81 1.80
N VAL A 303 -22.21 24.79 1.77
CA VAL A 303 -21.24 24.58 0.70
C VAL A 303 -22.00 24.15 -0.55
N LYS A 304 -22.89 25.02 -1.03
CA LYS A 304 -23.58 24.80 -2.29
C LYS A 304 -22.50 24.83 -3.38
N LEU A 305 -22.40 23.75 -4.15
CA LEU A 305 -21.69 23.68 -5.44
C LEU A 305 -20.22 23.22 -5.45
N ILE A 306 -19.72 22.47 -4.50
CA ILE A 306 -18.54 21.64 -4.76
C ILE A 306 -19.05 20.24 -5.18
N PRO A 307 -18.81 19.78 -6.39
CA PRO A 307 -19.08 18.38 -6.74
C PRO A 307 -18.18 17.45 -5.92
N ASN A 308 -18.70 16.28 -5.50
CA ASN A 308 -17.97 15.29 -4.71
C ASN A 308 -17.34 15.85 -3.42
N PRO A 309 -18.08 16.60 -2.60
CA PRO A 309 -17.54 17.27 -1.42
C PRO A 309 -17.09 16.31 -0.32
N ASP A 310 -17.54 15.06 -0.36
CA ASP A 310 -17.27 13.96 0.57
C ASP A 310 -16.18 13.00 0.07
N THR A 311 -15.80 13.08 -1.20
CA THR A 311 -14.80 12.18 -1.81
C THR A 311 -13.52 12.93 -2.19
N ASP A 312 -13.43 13.47 -3.42
CA ASP A 312 -12.20 14.06 -3.94
C ASP A 312 -11.86 15.40 -3.28
N PHE A 313 -12.87 16.19 -2.92
CA PHE A 313 -12.71 17.49 -2.31
C PHE A 313 -13.02 17.55 -0.81
N VAL A 314 -12.97 16.39 -0.17
CA VAL A 314 -13.26 16.25 1.26
C VAL A 314 -12.39 17.14 2.15
N PHE A 315 -11.11 17.35 1.79
CA PHE A 315 -10.21 18.22 2.54
C PHE A 315 -10.68 19.67 2.53
N ALA A 316 -11.11 20.19 1.37
CA ALA A 316 -11.67 21.54 1.26
C ALA A 316 -12.96 21.69 2.06
N SER A 317 -13.86 20.70 1.96
CA SER A 317 -15.13 20.68 2.66
C SER A 317 -14.95 20.65 4.18
N LEU A 318 -14.07 19.79 4.68
CA LEU A 318 -13.78 19.74 6.13
C LEU A 318 -13.09 21.01 6.61
N THR A 319 -12.21 21.61 5.80
CA THR A 319 -11.60 22.90 6.13
C THR A 319 -12.66 23.99 6.23
N TYR A 320 -13.65 24.01 5.34
CA TYR A 320 -14.72 24.98 5.37
C TYR A 320 -15.60 24.83 6.62
N TYR A 321 -16.08 23.61 6.90
CA TYR A 321 -17.00 23.37 8.03
C TYR A 321 -16.33 23.46 9.40
N TYR A 322 -15.09 22.98 9.54
CA TYR A 322 -14.43 22.86 10.85
C TYR A 322 -13.17 23.75 10.97
N GLY A 323 -12.80 24.47 9.93
CA GLY A 323 -11.73 25.42 9.94
C GLY A 323 -10.33 24.84 9.70
N TYR A 324 -9.37 25.77 9.60
CA TYR A 324 -7.97 25.42 9.38
C TYR A 324 -7.35 24.62 10.52
N VAL A 325 -7.83 24.74 11.76
CA VAL A 325 -7.34 23.95 12.89
C VAL A 325 -7.55 22.46 12.63
N LEU A 326 -8.76 22.05 12.19
CA LEU A 326 -9.00 20.66 11.82
C LEU A 326 -8.16 20.22 10.61
N ALA A 327 -8.05 21.09 9.60
CA ALA A 327 -7.22 20.78 8.42
C ALA A 327 -5.76 20.50 8.81
N LEU A 328 -5.18 21.28 9.72
CA LEU A 328 -3.83 21.03 10.26
C LEU A 328 -3.73 19.72 11.03
N VAL A 329 -4.73 19.37 11.84
CA VAL A 329 -4.80 18.09 12.56
C VAL A 329 -4.85 16.93 11.58
N LEU A 330 -5.65 17.03 10.51
CA LEU A 330 -5.72 16.00 9.45
C LEU A 330 -4.36 15.81 8.78
N VAL A 331 -3.72 16.90 8.35
CA VAL A 331 -2.39 16.86 7.73
C VAL A 331 -1.36 16.28 8.69
N LEU A 332 -1.41 16.64 9.97
CA LEU A 332 -0.51 16.10 11.00
C LEU A 332 -0.67 14.59 11.15
N ILE A 333 -1.90 14.08 11.29
CA ILE A 333 -2.17 12.65 11.46
C ILE A 333 -1.69 11.87 10.23
N LEU A 334 -2.01 12.33 9.01
CA LEU A 334 -1.57 11.68 7.78
C LEU A 334 -0.05 11.75 7.60
N SER A 335 0.59 12.85 8.00
CA SER A 335 2.05 12.98 8.01
C SER A 335 2.71 12.03 9.02
N LEU A 336 2.11 11.83 10.19
CA LEU A 336 2.59 10.87 11.17
C LEU A 336 2.52 9.42 10.64
N PHE A 337 1.52 9.08 9.82
CA PHE A 337 1.52 7.80 9.09
C PHE A 337 2.77 7.66 8.22
N VAL A 338 3.06 8.66 7.39
CA VAL A 338 4.22 8.64 6.49
C VAL A 338 5.51 8.45 7.28
N VAL A 339 5.69 9.25 8.32
CA VAL A 339 6.87 9.18 9.21
C VAL A 339 6.98 7.79 9.84
N ARG A 340 5.86 7.24 10.35
CA ARG A 340 5.88 5.90 10.94
C ARG A 340 6.21 4.81 9.94
N LEU A 341 5.62 4.84 8.75
CA LEU A 341 5.91 3.90 7.66
C LEU A 341 7.40 3.96 7.26
N MET A 342 7.97 5.17 7.21
CA MET A 342 9.39 5.37 6.92
C MET A 342 10.27 4.74 7.99
N PHE A 343 9.99 4.98 9.30
CA PHE A 343 10.72 4.33 10.38
C PHE A 343 10.63 2.80 10.34
N ILE A 344 9.45 2.25 10.06
CA ILE A 344 9.28 0.81 9.91
C ILE A 344 10.15 0.29 8.76
N SER A 345 10.20 0.99 7.63
CA SER A 345 10.96 0.55 6.45
C SER A 345 12.47 0.43 6.71
N TYR A 346 13.02 1.25 7.61
CA TYR A 346 14.43 1.15 8.04
C TYR A 346 14.70 -0.05 8.94
N THR A 347 13.69 -0.55 9.66
CA THR A 347 13.87 -1.69 10.59
C THR A 347 13.76 -3.05 9.90
N ILE A 348 13.30 -3.10 8.65
CA ILE A 348 13.07 -4.34 7.90
C ILE A 348 14.30 -4.70 7.07
N ASN A 349 14.83 -5.89 7.31
CA ASN A 349 15.98 -6.44 6.58
C ASN A 349 15.57 -7.30 5.38
N ASP A 350 14.37 -7.89 5.42
CA ASP A 350 13.84 -8.68 4.33
C ASP A 350 13.49 -7.81 3.12
N ARG A 351 13.97 -8.22 1.95
CA ARG A 351 13.83 -7.41 0.71
C ARG A 351 12.42 -7.36 0.19
N TYR A 352 11.70 -8.49 0.23
CA TYR A 352 10.32 -8.52 -0.22
C TYR A 352 9.43 -7.66 0.68
N GLY A 353 9.59 -7.82 2.00
CA GLY A 353 8.93 -6.97 2.98
C GLY A 353 9.26 -5.49 2.78
N LYS A 354 10.52 -5.16 2.48
CA LYS A 354 10.93 -3.77 2.19
C LYS A 354 10.27 -3.20 0.93
N LEU A 355 10.14 -4.00 -0.15
CA LEU A 355 9.41 -3.58 -1.36
C LEU A 355 7.93 -3.34 -1.08
N LEU A 356 7.30 -4.19 -0.26
CA LEU A 356 5.91 -3.99 0.17
C LEU A 356 5.75 -2.70 1.00
N LEU A 357 6.67 -2.41 1.90
CA LEU A 357 6.64 -1.17 2.70
C LEU A 357 6.79 0.07 1.82
N ILE A 358 7.78 0.06 0.93
CA ILE A 358 8.07 1.20 0.05
C ILE A 358 6.93 1.42 -0.93
N GLY A 359 6.41 0.38 -1.56
CA GLY A 359 5.28 0.48 -2.47
C GLY A 359 4.00 0.95 -1.76
N GLY A 360 3.68 0.38 -0.60
CA GLY A 360 2.54 0.80 0.21
C GLY A 360 2.65 2.25 0.70
N MET A 361 3.85 2.64 1.15
CA MET A 361 4.13 4.04 1.53
C MET A 361 3.97 4.98 0.33
N THR A 362 4.48 4.60 -0.84
CA THR A 362 4.34 5.42 -2.06
C THR A 362 2.88 5.63 -2.43
N LEU A 363 2.07 4.56 -2.43
CA LEU A 363 0.64 4.63 -2.72
C LEU A 363 -0.10 5.55 -1.74
N PHE A 364 0.26 5.52 -0.47
CA PHE A 364 -0.32 6.39 0.54
C PHE A 364 0.12 7.85 0.37
N VAL A 365 1.44 8.09 0.23
CA VAL A 365 2.04 9.42 0.14
C VAL A 365 1.56 10.16 -1.11
N VAL A 366 1.52 9.49 -2.25
CA VAL A 366 1.10 10.11 -3.51
C VAL A 366 -0.35 10.58 -3.41
N GLN A 367 -1.25 9.76 -2.90
CA GLN A 367 -2.66 10.15 -2.77
C GLN A 367 -2.85 11.27 -1.74
N PHE A 368 -2.17 11.20 -0.59
CA PHE A 368 -2.23 12.23 0.43
C PHE A 368 -1.71 13.58 -0.07
N LEU A 369 -0.48 13.62 -0.58
CA LEU A 369 0.14 14.87 -1.02
C LEU A 369 -0.55 15.46 -2.25
N TYR A 370 -1.01 14.60 -3.17
CA TYR A 370 -1.70 15.07 -4.36
C TYR A 370 -3.06 15.67 -4.01
N ASN A 371 -3.85 15.00 -3.15
CA ASN A 371 -5.15 15.52 -2.74
C ASN A 371 -5.04 16.88 -2.05
N VAL A 372 -4.16 17.01 -1.06
CA VAL A 372 -3.94 18.29 -0.39
C VAL A 372 -3.38 19.34 -1.37
N GLY A 373 -2.41 18.95 -2.21
CA GLY A 373 -1.79 19.87 -3.18
C GLY A 373 -2.77 20.40 -4.24
N MET A 374 -3.69 19.58 -4.75
CA MET A 374 -4.68 20.04 -5.73
C MET A 374 -5.70 21.00 -5.10
N ILE A 375 -6.09 20.78 -3.84
CA ILE A 375 -7.02 21.68 -3.14
C ILE A 375 -6.37 23.02 -2.82
N LEU A 376 -5.07 23.03 -2.52
CA LEU A 376 -4.30 24.24 -2.32
C LEU A 376 -3.91 24.96 -3.64
N GLY A 377 -4.32 24.41 -4.80
CA GLY A 377 -4.01 24.96 -6.11
C GLY A 377 -2.55 24.78 -6.56
N LEU A 378 -1.78 23.93 -5.88
CA LEU A 378 -0.38 23.61 -6.21
C LEU A 378 -0.26 22.58 -7.33
N LEU A 379 -1.30 21.77 -7.53
CA LEU A 379 -1.36 20.68 -8.51
C LEU A 379 -2.66 20.75 -9.31
N PRO A 380 -2.67 20.24 -10.55
CA PRO A 380 -3.90 20.15 -11.33
C PRO A 380 -4.97 19.29 -10.65
N ILE A 381 -6.24 19.68 -10.76
CA ILE A 381 -7.36 18.94 -10.18
C ILE A 381 -7.52 17.61 -10.90
N THR A 382 -7.58 16.54 -10.10
CA THR A 382 -7.83 15.16 -10.54
C THR A 382 -8.69 14.42 -9.52
N ALA A 383 -9.27 13.28 -9.90
CA ALA A 383 -10.04 12.43 -9.01
C ALA A 383 -9.10 11.56 -8.15
N ILE A 384 -8.52 12.14 -7.10
CA ILE A 384 -7.69 11.42 -6.12
C ILE A 384 -8.27 11.66 -4.73
N SER A 385 -8.72 10.59 -4.09
CA SER A 385 -9.30 10.63 -2.75
C SER A 385 -8.23 10.79 -1.65
N LEU A 386 -8.61 11.43 -0.53
CA LEU A 386 -7.76 11.54 0.66
C LEU A 386 -7.80 10.24 1.46
N PRO A 387 -6.64 9.63 1.77
CA PRO A 387 -6.59 8.36 2.49
C PRO A 387 -7.40 8.33 3.78
N PHE A 388 -8.26 7.32 3.97
CA PHE A 388 -9.16 7.07 5.11
C PHE A 388 -10.28 8.10 5.32
N ILE A 389 -10.06 9.35 4.96
CA ILE A 389 -10.98 10.46 5.23
C ILE A 389 -12.12 10.48 4.21
N SER A 390 -11.77 10.36 2.91
CA SER A 390 -12.75 10.33 1.82
C SER A 390 -13.83 9.27 2.04
N TYR A 391 -15.05 9.63 1.64
CA TYR A 391 -16.16 8.70 1.66
C TYR A 391 -16.00 7.64 0.56
N GLY A 392 -16.39 6.42 0.88
CA GLY A 392 -16.41 5.28 -0.06
C GLY A 392 -15.77 4.02 0.51
N LEU A 393 -16.34 2.88 0.14
CA LEU A 393 -15.85 1.56 0.56
C LEU A 393 -14.49 1.26 -0.07
N THR A 394 -14.37 1.50 -1.39
CA THR A 394 -13.15 1.20 -2.17
C THR A 394 -11.90 1.89 -1.62
N PRO A 395 -11.85 3.23 -1.45
CA PRO A 395 -10.66 3.88 -0.92
C PRO A 395 -10.37 3.47 0.54
N THR A 396 -11.40 3.25 1.36
CA THR A 396 -11.20 2.83 2.75
C THR A 396 -10.57 1.44 2.85
N VAL A 397 -11.10 0.46 2.12
CA VAL A 397 -10.58 -0.92 2.11
C VAL A 397 -9.21 -0.98 1.44
N PHE A 398 -8.98 -0.22 0.38
CA PHE A 398 -7.69 -0.10 -0.28
C PHE A 398 -6.58 0.33 0.70
N HIS A 399 -6.77 1.44 1.41
CA HIS A 399 -5.76 1.92 2.37
C HIS A 399 -5.63 1.00 3.59
N ALA A 400 -6.73 0.41 4.04
CA ALA A 400 -6.71 -0.57 5.11
C ALA A 400 -5.91 -1.83 4.75
N LEU A 401 -6.01 -2.31 3.50
CA LEU A 401 -5.21 -3.40 2.97
C LEU A 401 -3.72 -3.03 2.97
N LEU A 402 -3.36 -1.83 2.51
CA LEU A 402 -1.97 -1.37 2.52
C LEU A 402 -1.40 -1.35 3.95
N ILE A 403 -2.12 -0.78 4.91
CA ILE A 403 -1.68 -0.75 6.31
C ILE A 403 -1.64 -2.16 6.91
N GLY A 404 -2.59 -3.02 6.57
CA GLY A 404 -2.58 -4.43 6.99
C GLY A 404 -1.35 -5.19 6.51
N ILE A 405 -0.90 -4.96 5.26
CA ILE A 405 0.35 -5.51 4.73
C ILE A 405 1.55 -4.97 5.52
N VAL A 406 1.61 -3.67 5.80
CA VAL A 406 2.66 -3.06 6.63
C VAL A 406 2.71 -3.69 8.01
N LEU A 407 1.55 -3.85 8.65
CA LEU A 407 1.43 -4.51 9.96
C LEU A 407 1.87 -5.97 9.90
N SER A 408 1.56 -6.71 8.82
CA SER A 408 2.02 -8.08 8.59
C SER A 408 3.56 -8.15 8.52
N VAL A 409 4.18 -7.24 7.77
CA VAL A 409 5.65 -7.16 7.66
C VAL A 409 6.28 -6.81 9.01
N TYR A 410 5.76 -5.80 9.69
CA TYR A 410 6.28 -5.38 11.00
C TYR A 410 6.14 -6.46 12.06
N ARG A 411 5.00 -7.18 12.08
CA ARG A 411 4.73 -8.27 13.02
C ARG A 411 5.80 -9.36 12.98
N ARG A 412 6.40 -9.59 11.82
CA ARG A 412 7.34 -10.68 11.54
C ARG A 412 8.79 -10.22 11.36
N LYS A 413 9.09 -8.96 11.69
CA LYS A 413 10.42 -8.37 11.46
C LYS A 413 11.55 -9.14 12.14
N ASP A 414 11.28 -9.68 13.34
CA ASP A 414 12.27 -10.42 14.13
C ASP A 414 12.23 -11.95 13.86
N ILE A 415 11.29 -12.39 13.02
CA ILE A 415 11.14 -13.82 12.59
C ILE A 415 11.85 -14.05 11.24
N SER A 416 12.44 -13.04 10.61
CA SER A 416 13.13 -13.21 9.35
C SER A 416 14.47 -13.92 9.56
N VAL A 417 14.62 -15.08 8.94
CA VAL A 417 15.91 -15.79 8.85
C VAL A 417 16.91 -14.85 8.18
N ARG A 418 17.98 -14.49 8.86
CA ARG A 418 19.22 -14.14 8.18
C ARG A 418 19.63 -15.39 7.38
N LYS A 419 19.33 -15.45 6.10
CA LYS A 419 20.08 -16.32 5.21
C LYS A 419 21.52 -15.83 5.30
N SER A 420 22.29 -16.47 6.18
CA SER A 420 23.75 -16.36 6.15
C SER A 420 24.17 -16.72 4.73
N ALA A 421 24.81 -15.75 4.10
CA ALA A 421 25.43 -15.89 2.78
C ALA A 421 26.51 -16.97 2.84
#